data_959416c4f69f10bfdc53947d63f07909
#
_entry.id   959416c4f69f10bfdc53947d63f07909
#
_cell.length_a   1.000
_cell.length_b   1.000
_cell.length_c   1.000
_cell.angle_alpha   90.00
_cell.angle_beta   90.00
_cell.angle_gamma   90.00
#
_symmetry.space_group_name_H-M   'P 1'
#
loop_
_entity.id
_entity.type
_entity.pdbx_description
1 polymer ?
#
loop_
_entity_poly.entity_id
_entity_poly.type
_entity_poly.pdbx_seq_one_letter_code
_entity_poly.pdbx_strand_id
1 'polypeptide(L)'
;MKYIVVSDIHLGHIRTPTSHIINSFTKTVFTEKNKDLDVFFIAGDLFDRLLDFNSIDVREILKFLDTLLTFCTKNNIKLRVLEGTPSHDWQQPEVIVKLNELRETRCDLRYHKFLDIEYIADLNKHILYIPDEWSNCHEDIETQIKEKLQEHSISKVDVAILHGAFTYQAPIAKYAGFLYKEDYFLNLVRGYIHIGHYHTHTFFDRIVAQGSLDRMSHGEEESKGYVRVEGSNWAFVENPHAYVYRTINVVASTTINTLDKHINQLPKGSHVRLVLSKDHPLNIAFQDVKLRYLDYHVRKLNKEAISESNEITYIALSEDLEMSDSYVLDKNIHNTLKNLVLSKYQLNQTEQNKFLGYISILENLVEVEEEAI
;
A
#
# COMPACT_ATOMS: atom_id res chain seq x y z
N MET A 1 20.28 -15.77 10.18
CA MET A 1 19.57 -14.51 10.34
C MET A 1 18.08 -14.81 10.51
N LYS A 2 17.46 -14.23 11.54
CA LYS A 2 16.03 -14.29 11.78
C LYS A 2 15.45 -12.90 11.53
N TYR A 3 14.44 -12.80 10.68
CA TYR A 3 13.86 -11.51 10.37
C TYR A 3 12.39 -11.62 9.99
N ILE A 4 11.70 -10.49 10.04
CA ILE A 4 10.35 -10.35 9.47
C ILE A 4 10.34 -9.26 8.41
N VAL A 5 9.40 -9.39 7.49
CA VAL A 5 9.10 -8.37 6.49
C VAL A 5 7.60 -8.06 6.54
N VAL A 6 7.30 -6.80 6.78
CA VAL A 6 5.95 -6.22 6.72
C VAL A 6 5.97 -5.16 5.63
N SER A 7 4.88 -4.98 4.90
CA SER A 7 4.71 -3.87 3.94
C SER A 7 3.27 -3.38 3.91
N ASP A 8 3.03 -2.34 3.19
CA ASP A 8 1.69 -1.85 2.87
C ASP A 8 0.84 -1.72 4.15
N ILE A 9 1.39 -0.99 5.13
CA ILE A 9 0.76 -0.76 6.44
C ILE A 9 -0.34 0.30 6.33
N HIS A 10 -0.14 1.31 5.46
CA HIS A 10 -1.09 2.37 5.15
C HIS A 10 -1.63 3.11 6.37
N LEU A 11 -0.73 3.58 7.25
CA LEU A 11 -1.11 4.45 8.37
C LEU A 11 -1.80 5.72 7.86
N GLY A 12 -2.96 6.03 8.39
CA GLY A 12 -3.75 7.18 7.95
C GLY A 12 -4.73 6.85 6.80
N HIS A 13 -5.01 5.55 6.55
CA HIS A 13 -5.97 5.13 5.55
C HIS A 13 -7.38 5.69 5.83
N ILE A 14 -8.08 6.11 4.75
CA ILE A 14 -9.36 6.84 4.87
C ILE A 14 -10.49 5.98 5.42
N ARG A 15 -10.53 4.68 5.10
CA ARG A 15 -11.65 3.79 5.43
C ARG A 15 -11.33 2.83 6.55
N THR A 16 -10.16 2.23 6.54
CA THR A 16 -9.70 1.39 7.64
C THR A 16 -9.12 2.32 8.70
N PRO A 17 -9.73 2.44 9.88
CA PRO A 17 -9.30 3.41 10.88
C PRO A 17 -7.84 3.21 11.31
N THR A 18 -7.07 4.28 11.42
CA THR A 18 -5.68 4.25 11.87
C THR A 18 -5.51 3.54 13.21
N SER A 19 -6.42 3.80 14.16
CA SER A 19 -6.43 3.12 15.46
C SER A 19 -6.60 1.60 15.34
N HIS A 20 -7.38 1.14 14.36
CA HIS A 20 -7.52 -0.29 14.06
C HIS A 20 -6.23 -0.87 13.49
N ILE A 21 -5.64 -0.24 12.47
CA ILE A 21 -4.38 -0.67 11.84
C ILE A 21 -3.28 -0.80 12.92
N ILE A 22 -3.13 0.19 13.78
CA ILE A 22 -2.17 0.19 14.88
C ILE A 22 -2.42 -0.94 15.88
N ASN A 23 -3.67 -1.15 16.27
CA ASN A 23 -4.04 -2.22 17.21
C ASN A 23 -3.82 -3.62 16.61
N SER A 24 -4.22 -3.79 15.36
CA SER A 24 -4.03 -4.99 14.55
C SER A 24 -2.55 -5.34 14.41
N PHE A 25 -1.73 -4.35 14.00
CA PHE A 25 -0.28 -4.46 13.92
C PHE A 25 0.33 -4.87 15.27
N THR A 26 -0.01 -4.13 16.32
CA THR A 26 0.54 -4.36 17.67
C THR A 26 0.28 -5.77 18.16
N LYS A 27 -0.95 -6.27 18.00
CA LYS A 27 -1.34 -7.62 18.43
C LYS A 27 -0.69 -8.72 17.59
N THR A 28 -0.44 -8.47 16.32
CA THR A 28 0.06 -9.48 15.38
C THR A 28 1.58 -9.51 15.35
N VAL A 29 2.23 -8.35 15.40
CA VAL A 29 3.68 -8.21 15.18
C VAL A 29 4.47 -8.12 16.49
N PHE A 30 3.99 -7.36 17.50
CA PHE A 30 4.73 -7.19 18.77
C PHE A 30 4.48 -8.35 19.74
N THR A 31 4.76 -9.56 19.29
CA THR A 31 4.57 -10.80 20.05
C THR A 31 5.89 -11.32 20.64
N GLU A 32 5.80 -12.23 21.64
CA GLU A 32 6.98 -12.86 22.21
C GLU A 32 7.83 -13.58 21.14
N LYS A 33 7.16 -14.18 20.14
CA LYS A 33 7.82 -14.87 19.02
C LYS A 33 8.72 -13.96 18.19
N ASN A 34 8.44 -12.66 18.15
CA ASN A 34 9.20 -11.68 17.36
C ASN A 34 10.23 -10.90 18.18
N LYS A 35 10.49 -11.27 19.42
CA LYS A 35 11.54 -10.64 20.25
C LYS A 35 12.95 -11.13 19.94
N ASP A 36 13.09 -12.26 19.26
CA ASP A 36 14.38 -12.89 18.93
C ASP A 36 14.88 -12.61 17.52
N LEU A 37 14.33 -11.56 16.88
CA LEU A 37 14.69 -11.16 15.52
C LEU A 37 16.03 -10.44 15.48
N ASP A 38 16.81 -10.68 14.43
CA ASP A 38 18.00 -9.89 14.11
C ASP A 38 17.60 -8.58 13.41
N VAL A 39 16.63 -8.65 12.48
CA VAL A 39 16.18 -7.51 11.66
C VAL A 39 14.66 -7.49 11.51
N PHE A 40 14.10 -6.29 11.50
CA PHE A 40 12.72 -6.01 11.13
C PHE A 40 12.72 -5.11 9.89
N PHE A 41 12.17 -5.59 8.79
CA PHE A 41 12.03 -4.84 7.54
C PHE A 41 10.61 -4.33 7.37
N ILE A 42 10.48 -3.06 6.99
CA ILE A 42 9.25 -2.45 6.45
C ILE A 42 9.53 -2.19 4.98
N ALA A 43 8.88 -2.94 4.10
CA ALA A 43 9.14 -2.92 2.66
C ALA A 43 8.20 -1.94 1.93
N GLY A 44 8.19 -0.68 2.34
CA GLY A 44 7.44 0.42 1.73
C GLY A 44 5.98 0.53 2.17
N ASP A 45 5.35 1.60 1.76
CA ASP A 45 3.96 2.00 2.03
C ASP A 45 3.62 1.94 3.54
N LEU A 46 4.47 2.62 4.33
CA LEU A 46 4.23 2.79 5.76
C LEU A 46 3.02 3.70 5.99
N PHE A 47 2.86 4.74 5.18
CA PHE A 47 1.73 5.67 5.20
C PHE A 47 0.78 5.40 4.02
N ASP A 48 -0.48 5.87 4.13
CA ASP A 48 -1.47 5.76 3.06
C ASP A 48 -1.44 6.97 2.10
N ARG A 49 -1.07 8.10 2.63
CA ARG A 49 -1.04 9.40 1.94
C ARG A 49 -0.18 10.39 2.70
N LEU A 50 0.10 11.52 2.08
CA LEU A 50 0.70 12.66 2.79
C LEU A 50 -0.26 13.15 3.88
N LEU A 51 0.15 13.00 5.14
CA LEU A 51 -0.63 13.38 6.30
C LEU A 51 -0.39 14.87 6.63
N ASP A 52 -1.47 15.62 6.77
CA ASP A 52 -1.41 16.97 7.36
C ASP A 52 -1.13 16.83 8.87
N PHE A 53 -0.22 17.64 9.39
CA PHE A 53 0.09 17.71 10.83
C PHE A 53 -1.12 18.01 11.73
N ASN A 54 -2.17 18.62 11.18
CA ASN A 54 -3.44 18.85 11.85
C ASN A 54 -4.36 17.63 11.86
N SER A 55 -4.01 16.54 11.17
CA SER A 55 -4.82 15.32 11.17
C SER A 55 -4.86 14.68 12.56
N ILE A 56 -6.03 14.26 12.98
CA ILE A 56 -6.23 13.56 14.25
C ILE A 56 -5.40 12.28 14.35
N ASP A 57 -5.16 11.63 13.21
CA ASP A 57 -4.40 10.38 13.11
C ASP A 57 -2.91 10.56 13.43
N VAL A 58 -2.33 11.74 13.14
CA VAL A 58 -0.90 11.98 13.30
C VAL A 58 -0.43 11.70 14.72
N ARG A 59 -1.21 12.09 15.73
CA ARG A 59 -0.85 11.86 17.14
C ARG A 59 -0.78 10.37 17.48
N GLU A 60 -1.70 9.57 16.96
CA GLU A 60 -1.72 8.12 17.18
C GLU A 60 -0.57 7.45 16.43
N ILE A 61 -0.32 7.88 15.20
CA ILE A 61 0.79 7.41 14.36
C ILE A 61 2.14 7.68 15.05
N LEU A 62 2.39 8.90 15.53
CA LEU A 62 3.63 9.23 16.22
C LEU A 62 3.86 8.36 17.47
N LYS A 63 2.80 8.10 18.25
CA LYS A 63 2.86 7.18 19.40
C LYS A 63 3.16 5.75 18.97
N PHE A 64 2.57 5.31 17.88
CA PHE A 64 2.82 3.97 17.33
C PHE A 64 4.27 3.84 16.86
N LEU A 65 4.80 4.81 16.12
CA LEU A 65 6.18 4.82 15.67
C LEU A 65 7.17 4.80 16.87
N ASP A 66 6.88 5.55 17.92
CA ASP A 66 7.69 5.48 19.15
C ASP A 66 7.58 4.10 19.84
N THR A 67 6.41 3.47 19.80
CA THR A 67 6.22 2.09 20.31
C THR A 67 7.01 1.08 19.50
N LEU A 68 7.02 1.20 18.16
CA LEU A 68 7.81 0.38 17.24
C LEU A 68 9.33 0.51 17.54
N LEU A 69 9.81 1.75 17.66
CA LEU A 69 11.19 2.02 18.05
C LEU A 69 11.52 1.41 19.42
N THR A 70 10.60 1.51 20.37
CA THR A 70 10.76 0.93 21.71
C THR A 70 10.81 -0.59 21.66
N PHE A 71 9.95 -1.24 20.88
CA PHE A 71 9.97 -2.68 20.69
C PHE A 71 11.32 -3.15 20.11
N CYS A 72 11.78 -2.49 19.04
CA CYS A 72 13.05 -2.84 18.42
C CYS A 72 14.25 -2.60 19.36
N THR A 73 14.30 -1.44 20.02
CA THR A 73 15.40 -1.11 20.96
C THR A 73 15.48 -2.10 22.12
N LYS A 74 14.36 -2.39 22.77
CA LYS A 74 14.30 -3.30 23.93
C LYS A 74 14.73 -4.72 23.60
N ASN A 75 14.52 -5.15 22.39
CA ASN A 75 14.84 -6.51 21.94
C ASN A 75 16.11 -6.58 21.07
N ASN A 76 16.85 -5.48 20.96
CA ASN A 76 18.07 -5.37 20.13
C ASN A 76 17.85 -5.75 18.66
N ILE A 77 16.71 -5.37 18.09
CA ILE A 77 16.31 -5.64 16.71
C ILE A 77 16.70 -4.44 15.84
N LYS A 78 17.38 -4.68 14.73
CA LYS A 78 17.64 -3.67 13.71
C LYS A 78 16.37 -3.37 12.94
N LEU A 79 15.99 -2.10 12.83
CA LEU A 79 14.83 -1.67 12.04
C LEU A 79 15.29 -1.08 10.71
N ARG A 80 14.77 -1.60 9.62
CA ARG A 80 15.05 -1.12 8.26
C ARG A 80 13.74 -0.77 7.58
N VAL A 81 13.63 0.49 7.17
CA VAL A 81 12.43 1.04 6.52
C VAL A 81 12.81 1.39 5.10
N LEU A 82 12.06 0.87 4.14
CA LEU A 82 12.19 1.21 2.72
C LEU A 82 11.13 2.25 2.37
N GLU A 83 11.47 3.22 1.53
CA GLU A 83 10.50 4.12 0.89
C GLU A 83 9.54 3.31 0.01
N GLY A 84 8.24 3.61 0.10
CA GLY A 84 7.20 3.03 -0.74
C GLY A 84 6.81 3.93 -1.90
N THR A 85 5.56 3.79 -2.33
CA THR A 85 4.99 4.56 -3.44
C THR A 85 4.99 6.06 -3.13
N PRO A 86 5.43 6.95 -4.05
CA PRO A 86 5.50 8.39 -3.79
C PRO A 86 4.17 9.03 -3.39
N SER A 87 3.02 8.53 -3.89
CA SER A 87 1.70 9.02 -3.48
C SER A 87 1.33 8.65 -2.05
N HIS A 88 1.99 7.68 -1.46
CA HIS A 88 1.80 7.19 -0.10
C HIS A 88 2.84 7.75 0.86
N ASP A 89 4.09 7.41 0.66
CA ASP A 89 5.16 7.73 1.60
C ASP A 89 5.77 9.12 1.40
N TRP A 90 6.17 9.48 0.16
CA TRP A 90 6.79 10.76 -0.20
C TRP A 90 7.76 11.30 0.87
N GLN A 91 8.69 10.42 1.30
CA GLN A 91 9.68 10.70 2.36
C GLN A 91 9.09 11.00 3.75
N GLN A 92 7.79 10.80 3.99
CA GLN A 92 7.21 10.90 5.34
C GLN A 92 7.85 9.92 6.34
N PRO A 93 8.30 8.70 5.96
CA PRO A 93 9.02 7.81 6.87
C PRO A 93 10.25 8.44 7.54
N GLU A 94 10.79 9.57 7.04
CA GLU A 94 11.81 10.36 7.73
C GLU A 94 11.40 10.72 9.16
N VAL A 95 10.11 10.83 9.45
CA VAL A 95 9.62 11.15 10.79
C VAL A 95 10.07 10.12 11.83
N ILE A 96 10.18 8.84 11.47
CA ILE A 96 10.65 7.81 12.40
C ILE A 96 12.15 7.99 12.73
N VAL A 97 12.94 8.47 11.75
CA VAL A 97 14.35 8.80 11.96
C VAL A 97 14.47 9.96 12.95
N LYS A 98 13.66 11.02 12.76
CA LYS A 98 13.65 12.17 13.67
C LYS A 98 13.19 11.80 15.08
N LEU A 99 12.17 10.96 15.21
CA LEU A 99 11.76 10.43 16.51
C LEU A 99 12.88 9.63 17.19
N ASN A 100 13.61 8.81 16.43
CA ASN A 100 14.71 8.01 16.94
C ASN A 100 15.89 8.91 17.41
N GLU A 101 16.17 10.00 16.70
CA GLU A 101 17.22 10.98 17.07
C GLU A 101 16.93 11.65 18.42
N LEU A 102 15.66 11.86 18.79
CA LEU A 102 15.23 12.48 20.03
C LEU A 102 15.27 11.53 21.25
N ARG A 103 15.50 10.23 21.04
CA ARG A 103 15.50 9.22 22.11
C ARG A 103 16.86 9.17 22.82
N GLU A 104 16.84 8.94 24.12
CA GLU A 104 18.06 8.67 24.91
C GLU A 104 18.72 7.37 24.48
N THR A 105 17.92 6.30 24.29
CA THR A 105 18.38 5.02 23.75
C THR A 105 17.82 4.86 22.35
N ARG A 106 18.70 4.92 21.36
CA ARG A 106 18.33 4.85 19.95
C ARG A 106 18.23 3.43 19.46
N CYS A 107 17.26 3.20 18.58
CA CYS A 107 17.17 1.97 17.78
C CYS A 107 18.26 1.99 16.70
N ASP A 108 18.82 0.83 16.36
CA ASP A 108 19.61 0.65 15.12
C ASP A 108 18.64 0.71 13.93
N LEU A 109 18.36 1.95 13.50
CA LEU A 109 17.42 2.30 12.45
C LEU A 109 18.14 2.82 11.22
N ARG A 110 17.74 2.32 10.03
CA ARG A 110 18.04 2.96 8.75
C ARG A 110 16.77 3.09 7.92
N TYR A 111 16.64 4.23 7.26
CA TYR A 111 15.61 4.50 6.28
C TYR A 111 16.25 4.63 4.90
N HIS A 112 15.87 3.74 3.99
CA HIS A 112 16.39 3.66 2.63
C HIS A 112 15.43 4.37 1.67
N LYS A 113 15.79 5.60 1.28
CA LYS A 113 15.05 6.44 0.33
C LYS A 113 15.38 6.12 -1.13
N PHE A 114 16.58 5.57 -1.33
CA PHE A 114 17.18 5.33 -2.64
C PHE A 114 17.70 3.91 -2.72
N LEU A 115 17.95 3.44 -3.94
CA LEU A 115 18.62 2.17 -4.16
C LEU A 115 19.96 2.15 -3.45
N ASP A 116 20.16 1.16 -2.61
CA ASP A 116 21.38 1.01 -1.83
C ASP A 116 21.66 -0.45 -1.48
N ILE A 117 22.93 -0.76 -1.16
CA ILE A 117 23.35 -2.03 -0.55
C ILE A 117 23.93 -1.73 0.82
N GLU A 118 23.32 -2.29 1.86
CA GLU A 118 23.84 -2.22 3.23
C GLU A 118 24.60 -3.51 3.57
N TYR A 119 25.81 -3.39 4.13
CA TYR A 119 26.48 -4.47 4.81
C TYR A 119 26.20 -4.41 6.30
N ILE A 120 25.50 -5.43 6.82
CA ILE A 120 25.23 -5.58 8.25
C ILE A 120 26.33 -6.47 8.84
N ALA A 121 27.33 -5.82 9.45
CA ALA A 121 28.60 -6.45 9.81
C ALA A 121 28.47 -7.60 10.82
N ASP A 122 27.65 -7.44 11.86
CA ASP A 122 27.43 -8.47 12.88
C ASP A 122 26.67 -9.71 12.38
N LEU A 123 25.91 -9.56 11.30
CA LEU A 123 25.24 -10.66 10.62
C LEU A 123 26.01 -11.19 9.42
N ASN A 124 27.08 -10.51 9.01
CA ASN A 124 27.83 -10.79 7.78
C ASN A 124 26.90 -10.95 6.56
N LYS A 125 26.00 -9.95 6.35
CA LYS A 125 24.99 -9.97 5.30
C LYS A 125 24.98 -8.67 4.50
N HIS A 126 24.87 -8.82 3.17
CA HIS A 126 24.61 -7.71 2.25
C HIS A 126 23.13 -7.72 1.87
N ILE A 127 22.46 -6.62 2.12
CA ILE A 127 21.02 -6.43 1.84
C ILE A 127 20.87 -5.38 0.76
N LEU A 128 20.18 -5.70 -0.31
CA LEU A 128 19.81 -4.75 -1.38
C LEU A 128 18.45 -4.13 -1.07
N TYR A 129 18.35 -2.83 -1.20
CA TYR A 129 17.10 -2.05 -1.04
C TYR A 129 16.77 -1.34 -2.34
N ILE A 130 15.55 -1.49 -2.84
CA ILE A 130 15.06 -0.79 -4.04
C ILE A 130 13.68 -0.22 -3.74
N PRO A 131 13.56 1.10 -3.51
CA PRO A 131 12.27 1.79 -3.32
C PRO A 131 11.46 1.81 -4.63
N ASP A 132 10.16 2.13 -4.53
CA ASP A 132 9.29 2.24 -5.70
C ASP A 132 9.63 3.45 -6.58
N GLU A 133 9.35 3.32 -7.87
CA GLU A 133 9.52 4.37 -8.89
C GLU A 133 10.90 5.05 -8.89
N TRP A 134 11.91 4.36 -8.36
CA TRP A 134 13.27 4.89 -8.36
C TRP A 134 13.81 5.11 -9.79
N SER A 135 13.44 4.23 -10.71
CA SER A 135 13.74 4.36 -12.13
C SER A 135 12.65 3.70 -12.98
N ASN A 136 12.33 4.30 -14.11
CA ASN A 136 11.40 3.74 -15.09
C ASN A 136 12.07 2.83 -16.12
N CYS A 137 13.36 2.53 -15.94
CA CYS A 137 14.17 1.79 -16.92
C CYS A 137 14.98 0.68 -16.26
N HIS A 138 14.89 -0.55 -16.79
CA HIS A 138 15.64 -1.71 -16.29
C HIS A 138 17.15 -1.46 -16.33
N GLU A 139 17.64 -0.88 -17.42
CA GLU A 139 19.07 -0.64 -17.61
C GLU A 139 19.63 0.29 -16.53
N ASP A 140 18.87 1.28 -16.10
CA ASP A 140 19.29 2.21 -15.04
C ASP A 140 19.37 1.51 -13.69
N ILE A 141 18.35 0.71 -13.34
CA ILE A 141 18.33 -0.06 -12.08
C ILE A 141 19.49 -1.07 -12.07
N GLU A 142 19.66 -1.83 -13.17
CA GLU A 142 20.76 -2.80 -13.27
C GLU A 142 22.13 -2.12 -13.19
N THR A 143 22.30 -0.93 -13.79
CA THR A 143 23.54 -0.17 -13.74
C THR A 143 23.84 0.29 -12.32
N GLN A 144 22.88 0.87 -11.61
CA GLN A 144 23.04 1.30 -10.23
C GLN A 144 23.34 0.10 -9.30
N ILE A 145 22.67 -1.04 -9.50
CA ILE A 145 22.97 -2.26 -8.75
C ILE A 145 24.41 -2.70 -8.99
N LYS A 146 24.89 -2.70 -10.26
CA LYS A 146 26.27 -3.07 -10.59
C LYS A 146 27.29 -2.14 -9.94
N GLU A 147 27.04 -0.83 -9.93
CA GLU A 147 27.88 0.15 -9.24
C GLU A 147 27.95 -0.14 -7.75
N LYS A 148 26.81 -0.36 -7.09
CA LYS A 148 26.74 -0.70 -5.66
C LYS A 148 27.45 -2.03 -5.34
N LEU A 149 27.32 -3.04 -6.18
CA LEU A 149 28.04 -4.29 -6.01
C LEU A 149 29.57 -4.10 -6.09
N GLN A 150 30.03 -3.23 -6.99
CA GLN A 150 31.45 -2.89 -7.11
C GLN A 150 31.94 -2.10 -5.89
N GLU A 151 31.18 -1.13 -5.39
CA GLU A 151 31.50 -0.38 -4.17
C GLU A 151 31.72 -1.34 -2.98
N HIS A 152 30.90 -2.38 -2.85
CA HIS A 152 31.01 -3.40 -1.81
C HIS A 152 31.98 -4.55 -2.14
N SER A 153 32.57 -4.57 -3.34
CA SER A 153 33.48 -5.65 -3.82
C SER A 153 32.79 -7.03 -3.77
N ILE A 154 31.51 -7.12 -4.12
CA ILE A 154 30.71 -8.35 -4.16
C ILE A 154 30.07 -8.57 -5.52
N SER A 155 29.64 -9.80 -5.79
CA SER A 155 28.91 -10.15 -7.03
C SER A 155 27.43 -10.50 -6.79
N LYS A 156 27.04 -10.73 -5.56
CA LYS A 156 25.68 -11.12 -5.15
C LYS A 156 25.38 -10.60 -3.75
N VAL A 157 24.12 -10.28 -3.50
CA VAL A 157 23.61 -9.93 -2.16
C VAL A 157 22.96 -11.14 -1.48
N ASP A 158 22.75 -11.05 -0.16
CA ASP A 158 22.16 -12.14 0.60
C ASP A 158 20.62 -12.08 0.62
N VAL A 159 20.05 -10.89 0.72
CA VAL A 159 18.59 -10.63 0.73
C VAL A 159 18.33 -9.37 -0.08
N ALA A 160 17.15 -9.26 -0.69
CA ALA A 160 16.69 -8.03 -1.30
C ALA A 160 15.31 -7.63 -0.74
N ILE A 161 15.12 -6.34 -0.47
CA ILE A 161 13.88 -5.73 -0.03
C ILE A 161 13.49 -4.68 -1.08
N LEU A 162 12.36 -4.89 -1.74
CA LEU A 162 11.89 -4.07 -2.85
C LEU A 162 10.49 -3.52 -2.55
N HIS A 163 10.15 -2.42 -3.22
CA HIS A 163 8.76 -1.97 -3.35
C HIS A 163 8.45 -1.79 -4.84
N GLY A 164 7.30 -2.29 -5.31
CA GLY A 164 6.91 -2.32 -6.72
C GLY A 164 6.32 -3.66 -7.13
N ALA A 165 6.54 -4.10 -8.39
CA ALA A 165 5.96 -5.33 -8.90
C ALA A 165 6.91 -6.13 -9.78
N PHE A 166 6.80 -7.45 -9.74
CA PHE A 166 7.39 -8.39 -10.69
C PHE A 166 6.42 -8.73 -11.82
N THR A 167 6.96 -9.20 -12.95
CA THR A 167 6.16 -9.53 -14.13
C THR A 167 5.12 -10.63 -13.86
N TYR A 168 5.39 -11.57 -12.95
CA TYR A 168 4.43 -12.61 -12.58
C TYR A 168 3.22 -12.10 -11.78
N GLN A 169 3.33 -10.94 -11.14
CA GLN A 169 2.29 -10.36 -10.29
C GLN A 169 1.24 -9.58 -11.09
N ALA A 170 1.63 -8.97 -12.20
CA ALA A 170 0.77 -8.08 -12.98
C ALA A 170 0.66 -8.52 -14.45
N PRO A 171 -0.53 -8.55 -15.03
CA PRO A 171 -0.68 -8.72 -16.48
C PRO A 171 -0.01 -7.56 -17.20
N ILE A 172 1.05 -7.82 -17.97
CA ILE A 172 1.87 -6.83 -18.68
C ILE A 172 1.02 -5.82 -19.49
N ALA A 173 -0.10 -6.26 -20.07
CA ALA A 173 -1.00 -5.42 -20.87
C ALA A 173 -1.82 -4.39 -20.05
N LYS A 174 -1.80 -4.45 -18.71
CA LYS A 174 -2.66 -3.64 -17.85
C LYS A 174 -1.90 -2.83 -16.78
N TYR A 175 -0.59 -3.04 -16.67
CA TYR A 175 0.23 -2.37 -15.68
C TYR A 175 0.95 -1.17 -16.33
N ALA A 176 0.65 0.02 -15.88
CA ALA A 176 1.26 1.26 -16.39
C ALA A 176 2.63 1.58 -15.77
N GLY A 177 3.04 0.81 -14.73
CA GLY A 177 4.29 1.03 -14.00
C GLY A 177 5.44 0.13 -14.49
N PHE A 178 6.57 0.29 -13.85
CA PHE A 178 7.76 -0.53 -14.08
C PHE A 178 7.60 -1.93 -13.46
N LEU A 179 7.97 -2.99 -14.21
CA LEU A 179 7.92 -4.37 -13.72
C LEU A 179 9.33 -4.97 -13.64
N TYR A 180 9.69 -5.52 -12.49
CA TYR A 180 10.95 -6.24 -12.30
C TYR A 180 10.94 -7.60 -13.00
N LYS A 181 12.11 -8.02 -13.51
CA LYS A 181 12.31 -9.34 -14.13
C LYS A 181 12.82 -10.34 -13.07
N GLU A 182 12.10 -11.42 -12.90
CA GLU A 182 12.39 -12.46 -11.90
C GLU A 182 13.79 -13.03 -12.05
N ASP A 183 14.17 -13.44 -13.26
CA ASP A 183 15.43 -14.11 -13.54
C ASP A 183 16.65 -13.27 -13.14
N TYR A 184 16.58 -11.95 -13.35
CA TYR A 184 17.66 -11.05 -12.95
C TYR A 184 17.89 -11.11 -11.44
N PHE A 185 16.83 -10.95 -10.66
CA PHE A 185 16.92 -10.93 -9.20
C PHE A 185 17.21 -12.31 -8.59
N LEU A 186 16.66 -13.38 -9.16
CA LEU A 186 16.97 -14.75 -8.73
C LEU A 186 18.45 -15.09 -8.94
N ASN A 187 19.10 -14.53 -9.95
CA ASN A 187 20.53 -14.69 -10.18
C ASN A 187 21.39 -13.80 -9.27
N LEU A 188 20.88 -12.62 -8.88
CA LEU A 188 21.59 -11.63 -8.08
C LEU A 188 21.57 -11.96 -6.59
N VAL A 189 20.45 -12.50 -6.07
CA VAL A 189 20.20 -12.71 -4.64
C VAL A 189 20.40 -14.18 -4.25
N ARG A 190 21.19 -14.43 -3.19
CA ARG A 190 21.43 -15.80 -2.70
C ARG A 190 20.25 -16.35 -1.90
N GLY A 191 19.62 -15.52 -1.07
CA GLY A 191 18.49 -15.87 -0.22
C GLY A 191 17.15 -15.42 -0.81
N TYR A 192 16.31 -14.84 0.02
CA TYR A 192 14.98 -14.40 -0.39
C TYR A 192 14.96 -12.96 -0.92
N ILE A 193 14.00 -12.71 -1.78
CA ILE A 193 13.67 -11.43 -2.35
C ILE A 193 12.27 -11.10 -1.85
N HIS A 194 12.11 -10.01 -1.11
CA HIS A 194 10.84 -9.56 -0.58
C HIS A 194 10.37 -8.32 -1.31
N ILE A 195 9.07 -8.23 -1.60
CA ILE A 195 8.51 -7.10 -2.33
C ILE A 195 7.15 -6.68 -1.78
N GLY A 196 7.00 -5.40 -1.45
CA GLY A 196 5.74 -4.72 -1.14
C GLY A 196 5.08 -4.12 -2.37
N HIS A 197 3.97 -3.41 -2.21
CA HIS A 197 3.12 -2.74 -3.19
C HIS A 197 1.85 -3.55 -3.58
N TYR A 198 1.96 -4.83 -3.88
CA TYR A 198 0.78 -5.67 -4.08
C TYR A 198 0.28 -6.19 -2.74
N HIS A 199 -0.98 -5.88 -2.40
CA HIS A 199 -1.58 -6.24 -1.11
C HIS A 199 -1.87 -7.73 -0.96
N THR A 200 -1.78 -8.51 -2.03
CA THR A 200 -2.01 -9.96 -2.00
C THR A 200 -0.70 -10.72 -1.75
N HIS A 201 -0.71 -11.60 -0.74
CA HIS A 201 0.42 -12.50 -0.51
C HIS A 201 0.58 -13.47 -1.69
N THR A 202 1.77 -13.46 -2.31
CA THR A 202 2.15 -14.38 -3.41
C THR A 202 3.61 -14.75 -3.30
N PHE A 203 4.00 -15.82 -3.99
CA PHE A 203 5.42 -16.18 -4.10
C PHE A 203 5.72 -16.81 -5.46
N PHE A 204 6.97 -16.67 -5.89
CA PHE A 204 7.53 -17.29 -7.08
C PHE A 204 9.00 -17.63 -6.81
N ASP A 205 9.33 -18.93 -6.74
CA ASP A 205 10.64 -19.41 -6.30
C ASP A 205 11.07 -18.79 -4.95
N ARG A 206 12.11 -17.97 -4.92
CA ARG A 206 12.61 -17.23 -3.74
C ARG A 206 12.13 -15.79 -3.65
N ILE A 207 11.22 -15.39 -4.54
CA ILE A 207 10.55 -14.09 -4.49
C ILE A 207 9.28 -14.26 -3.66
N VAL A 208 9.14 -13.47 -2.61
CA VAL A 208 8.02 -13.54 -1.67
C VAL A 208 7.44 -12.14 -1.49
N ALA A 209 6.26 -11.93 -2.05
CA ALA A 209 5.44 -10.75 -1.75
C ALA A 209 4.66 -11.04 -0.47
N GLN A 210 4.93 -10.28 0.59
CA GLN A 210 4.26 -10.48 1.88
C GLN A 210 2.79 -10.06 1.85
N GLY A 211 2.41 -9.15 0.94
CA GLY A 211 1.09 -8.53 0.92
C GLY A 211 0.93 -7.50 2.04
N SER A 212 -0.22 -6.83 2.08
CA SER A 212 -0.53 -5.88 3.15
C SER A 212 -0.78 -6.58 4.49
N LEU A 213 -0.44 -5.88 5.58
CA LEU A 213 -0.70 -6.40 6.93
C LEU A 213 -2.18 -6.40 7.29
N ASP A 214 -2.95 -5.46 6.73
CA ASP A 214 -4.37 -5.30 6.98
C ASP A 214 -5.13 -5.15 5.65
N ARG A 215 -6.48 -5.16 5.70
CA ARG A 215 -7.33 -4.93 4.52
C ARG A 215 -7.68 -3.46 4.39
N MET A 216 -7.54 -2.94 3.18
CA MET A 216 -7.78 -1.52 2.87
C MET A 216 -9.05 -1.33 2.04
N SER A 217 -9.51 -2.37 1.33
CA SER A 217 -10.66 -2.24 0.42
C SER A 217 -11.45 -3.55 0.23
N HIS A 218 -12.60 -3.43 -0.42
CA HIS A 218 -13.30 -4.60 -0.95
C HIS A 218 -12.51 -5.22 -2.12
N GLY A 219 -12.44 -6.54 -2.14
CA GLY A 219 -11.59 -7.28 -3.07
C GLY A 219 -10.32 -7.82 -2.42
N GLU A 220 -9.99 -7.35 -1.23
CA GLU A 220 -8.90 -7.83 -0.40
C GLU A 220 -9.42 -8.74 0.72
N GLU A 221 -10.26 -9.72 0.38
CA GLU A 221 -10.89 -10.61 1.38
C GLU A 221 -9.98 -11.78 1.80
N GLU A 222 -8.86 -11.96 1.12
CA GLU A 222 -7.85 -13.00 1.42
C GLU A 222 -7.15 -12.74 2.77
N SER A 223 -6.38 -13.75 3.23
CA SER A 223 -5.58 -13.65 4.45
C SER A 223 -4.52 -12.55 4.32
N LYS A 224 -4.42 -11.71 5.34
CA LYS A 224 -3.44 -10.65 5.50
C LYS A 224 -2.41 -11.04 6.56
N GLY A 225 -1.21 -10.46 6.50
CA GLY A 225 -0.18 -10.82 7.45
C GLY A 225 1.22 -10.33 7.08
N TYR A 226 2.22 -11.05 7.51
CA TYR A 226 3.62 -10.75 7.26
C TYR A 226 4.43 -12.02 7.03
N VAL A 227 5.63 -11.86 6.49
CA VAL A 227 6.56 -12.98 6.29
C VAL A 227 7.59 -13.00 7.42
N ARG A 228 7.78 -14.18 8.04
CA ARG A 228 8.87 -14.46 8.98
C ARG A 228 9.86 -15.43 8.36
N VAL A 229 11.14 -15.12 8.48
CA VAL A 229 12.23 -15.94 7.95
C VAL A 229 13.17 -16.35 9.08
N GLU A 230 13.52 -17.63 9.12
CA GLU A 230 14.51 -18.20 10.04
C GLU A 230 15.50 -19.07 9.24
N GLY A 231 16.72 -18.55 9.06
CA GLY A 231 17.73 -19.22 8.23
C GLY A 231 17.31 -19.34 6.77
N SER A 232 17.06 -20.54 6.30
CA SER A 232 16.60 -20.86 4.94
C SER A 232 15.09 -21.12 4.83
N ASN A 233 14.35 -20.98 5.93
CA ASN A 233 12.91 -21.25 5.94
C ASN A 233 12.14 -19.93 6.10
N TRP A 234 11.02 -19.81 5.38
CA TRP A 234 10.09 -18.72 5.56
C TRP A 234 8.69 -19.25 5.85
N ALA A 235 7.89 -18.43 6.50
CA ALA A 235 6.48 -18.69 6.77
C ALA A 235 5.67 -17.40 6.66
N PHE A 236 4.51 -17.49 6.04
CA PHE A 236 3.50 -16.44 6.16
C PHE A 236 2.83 -16.54 7.52
N VAL A 237 2.79 -15.45 8.25
CA VAL A 237 2.14 -15.33 9.55
C VAL A 237 0.88 -14.50 9.37
N GLU A 238 -0.27 -15.17 9.44
CA GLU A 238 -1.56 -14.53 9.25
C GLU A 238 -1.86 -13.52 10.37
N ASN A 239 -2.49 -12.41 9.98
CA ASN A 239 -3.05 -11.42 10.89
C ASN A 239 -4.53 -11.72 11.16
N PRO A 240 -4.89 -12.39 12.26
CA PRO A 240 -6.27 -12.70 12.58
C PRO A 240 -7.09 -11.47 13.01
N HIS A 241 -6.43 -10.34 13.18
CA HIS A 241 -7.03 -9.07 13.61
C HIS A 241 -7.27 -8.11 12.44
N ALA A 242 -6.99 -8.55 11.19
CA ALA A 242 -7.17 -7.71 10.01
C ALA A 242 -8.62 -7.23 9.86
N TYR A 243 -8.79 -5.98 9.44
CA TYR A 243 -10.10 -5.35 9.25
C TYR A 243 -10.96 -6.16 8.29
N VAL A 244 -12.27 -6.15 8.49
CA VAL A 244 -13.16 -7.03 7.72
C VAL A 244 -13.88 -6.23 6.63
N TYR A 245 -13.56 -6.57 5.39
CA TYR A 245 -14.33 -6.23 4.20
C TYR A 245 -15.01 -7.51 3.69
N ARG A 246 -16.32 -7.45 3.45
CA ARG A 246 -17.10 -8.60 2.98
C ARG A 246 -17.99 -8.22 1.80
N THR A 247 -17.82 -8.91 0.68
CA THR A 247 -18.72 -8.81 -0.47
C THR A 247 -19.73 -9.95 -0.44
N ILE A 248 -21.02 -9.62 -0.50
CA ILE A 248 -22.14 -10.59 -0.51
C ILE A 248 -22.87 -10.47 -1.82
N ASN A 249 -22.80 -11.52 -2.65
CA ASN A 249 -23.59 -11.61 -3.87
C ASN A 249 -25.06 -11.93 -3.54
N VAL A 250 -25.94 -10.98 -3.80
CA VAL A 250 -27.38 -11.09 -3.56
C VAL A 250 -28.05 -11.68 -4.79
N VAL A 251 -28.68 -12.84 -4.62
CA VAL A 251 -29.47 -13.52 -5.67
C VAL A 251 -30.96 -13.35 -5.41
N ALA A 252 -31.80 -13.62 -6.40
CA ALA A 252 -33.25 -13.39 -6.31
C ALA A 252 -33.93 -14.01 -5.07
N SER A 253 -33.42 -15.12 -4.56
CA SER A 253 -33.92 -15.77 -3.33
C SER A 253 -33.34 -15.20 -2.03
N THR A 254 -32.43 -14.25 -2.08
CA THR A 254 -31.80 -13.67 -0.89
C THR A 254 -32.81 -12.78 -0.15
N THR A 255 -33.05 -13.11 1.10
CA THR A 255 -33.93 -12.35 1.99
C THR A 255 -33.13 -11.61 3.05
N ILE A 256 -33.78 -10.70 3.77
CA ILE A 256 -33.17 -10.02 4.91
C ILE A 256 -32.69 -11.01 5.98
N ASN A 257 -33.43 -12.10 6.22
CA ASN A 257 -33.02 -13.16 7.16
C ASN A 257 -31.76 -13.90 6.70
N THR A 258 -31.53 -14.00 5.40
CA THR A 258 -30.29 -14.56 4.83
C THR A 258 -29.13 -13.60 5.10
N LEU A 259 -29.34 -12.30 4.90
CA LEU A 259 -28.33 -11.28 5.20
C LEU A 259 -27.97 -11.26 6.69
N ASP A 260 -28.97 -11.37 7.59
CA ASP A 260 -28.74 -11.44 9.04
C ASP A 260 -27.74 -12.54 9.41
N LYS A 261 -27.86 -13.72 8.80
CA LYS A 261 -26.96 -14.84 9.06
C LYS A 261 -25.51 -14.57 8.65
N HIS A 262 -25.31 -13.75 7.62
CA HIS A 262 -23.98 -13.43 7.13
C HIS A 262 -23.37 -12.20 7.83
N ILE A 263 -24.18 -11.15 8.01
CA ILE A 263 -23.67 -9.87 8.52
C ILE A 263 -23.46 -9.89 10.02
N ASN A 264 -24.40 -10.46 10.78
CA ASN A 264 -24.31 -10.48 12.25
C ASN A 264 -23.19 -11.38 12.82
N GLN A 265 -22.53 -12.18 11.97
CA GLN A 265 -21.34 -12.96 12.34
C GLN A 265 -20.05 -12.14 12.21
N LEU A 266 -20.09 -11.00 11.49
CA LEU A 266 -18.93 -10.17 11.29
C LEU A 266 -18.66 -9.29 12.52
N PRO A 267 -17.42 -8.90 12.77
CA PRO A 267 -17.11 -7.88 13.76
C PRO A 267 -17.85 -6.57 13.49
N LYS A 268 -18.30 -5.88 14.53
CA LYS A 268 -18.87 -4.53 14.38
C LYS A 268 -17.84 -3.59 13.71
N GLY A 269 -18.34 -2.67 12.91
CA GLY A 269 -17.50 -1.79 12.09
C GLY A 269 -17.07 -2.37 10.76
N SER A 270 -17.34 -3.67 10.47
CA SER A 270 -16.99 -4.26 9.17
C SER A 270 -17.65 -3.55 8.01
N HIS A 271 -16.91 -3.47 6.87
CA HIS A 271 -17.46 -2.99 5.62
C HIS A 271 -18.14 -4.14 4.86
N VAL A 272 -19.42 -3.97 4.53
CA VAL A 272 -20.21 -4.95 3.81
C VAL A 272 -20.70 -4.36 2.49
N ARG A 273 -20.33 -5.00 1.38
CA ARG A 273 -20.79 -4.65 0.04
C ARG A 273 -21.80 -5.67 -0.45
N LEU A 274 -23.03 -5.22 -0.76
CA LEU A 274 -24.08 -6.05 -1.34
C LEU A 274 -24.09 -5.87 -2.86
N VAL A 275 -23.79 -6.92 -3.60
CA VAL A 275 -23.86 -6.93 -5.08
C VAL A 275 -25.22 -7.45 -5.49
N LEU A 276 -26.07 -6.57 -6.06
CA LEU A 276 -27.48 -6.90 -6.34
C LEU A 276 -27.97 -6.26 -7.65
N SER A 277 -29.02 -6.84 -8.28
CA SER A 277 -29.66 -6.26 -9.46
C SER A 277 -30.50 -5.03 -9.09
N LYS A 278 -30.74 -4.15 -10.06
CA LYS A 278 -31.56 -2.94 -9.85
C LYS A 278 -32.96 -3.25 -9.33
N ASP A 279 -33.56 -4.35 -9.81
CA ASP A 279 -34.94 -4.75 -9.49
C ASP A 279 -35.08 -5.58 -8.24
N HIS A 280 -33.98 -5.89 -7.55
CA HIS A 280 -34.03 -6.69 -6.33
C HIS A 280 -34.76 -5.94 -5.20
N PRO A 281 -35.69 -6.58 -4.42
CA PRO A 281 -36.44 -5.92 -3.37
C PRO A 281 -35.54 -5.23 -2.30
N LEU A 282 -34.38 -5.82 -1.98
CA LEU A 282 -33.41 -5.22 -1.06
C LEU A 282 -32.70 -3.99 -1.66
N ASN A 283 -32.67 -3.83 -2.98
CA ASN A 283 -32.18 -2.61 -3.60
C ASN A 283 -33.17 -1.46 -3.47
N ILE A 284 -34.46 -1.76 -3.67
CA ILE A 284 -35.55 -0.80 -3.49
C ILE A 284 -35.60 -0.33 -2.02
N ALA A 285 -35.52 -1.27 -1.09
CA ALA A 285 -35.55 -1.01 0.36
C ALA A 285 -34.14 -0.79 0.97
N PHE A 286 -33.16 -0.33 0.20
CA PHE A 286 -31.75 -0.31 0.67
C PHE A 286 -31.53 0.62 1.88
N GLN A 287 -32.31 1.67 2.03
CA GLN A 287 -32.22 2.52 3.22
C GLN A 287 -32.66 1.77 4.49
N ASP A 288 -33.68 0.92 4.40
CA ASP A 288 -34.09 0.07 5.52
C ASP A 288 -33.01 -0.97 5.86
N VAL A 289 -32.33 -1.49 4.84
CA VAL A 289 -31.17 -2.38 5.02
C VAL A 289 -30.04 -1.65 5.77
N LYS A 290 -29.70 -0.41 5.38
CA LYS A 290 -28.69 0.38 6.12
C LYS A 290 -29.12 0.63 7.57
N LEU A 291 -30.37 0.99 7.81
CA LEU A 291 -30.89 1.22 9.17
C LEU A 291 -30.88 -0.05 10.04
N ARG A 292 -31.06 -1.24 9.43
CA ARG A 292 -30.98 -2.49 10.15
C ARG A 292 -29.56 -2.84 10.62
N TYR A 293 -28.54 -2.43 9.87
CA TYR A 293 -27.14 -2.77 10.11
C TYR A 293 -26.30 -1.53 10.47
N LEU A 294 -26.78 -0.69 11.39
CA LEU A 294 -26.09 0.54 11.83
C LEU A 294 -24.69 0.31 12.42
N ASP A 295 -24.44 -0.89 12.94
CA ASP A 295 -23.13 -1.28 13.48
C ASP A 295 -22.11 -1.63 12.37
N TYR A 296 -22.50 -1.56 11.08
CA TYR A 296 -21.70 -1.95 9.91
C TYR A 296 -21.72 -0.86 8.84
N HIS A 297 -20.66 -0.79 8.05
CA HIS A 297 -20.60 0.10 6.88
C HIS A 297 -21.19 -0.61 5.65
N VAL A 298 -22.54 -0.61 5.52
CA VAL A 298 -23.22 -1.32 4.43
C VAL A 298 -23.37 -0.42 3.21
N ARG A 299 -22.90 -0.91 2.05
CA ARG A 299 -23.08 -0.27 0.75
C ARG A 299 -23.56 -1.26 -0.32
N LYS A 300 -24.06 -0.75 -1.45
CA LYS A 300 -24.53 -1.57 -2.56
C LYS A 300 -23.69 -1.32 -3.82
N LEU A 301 -23.60 -2.36 -4.65
CA LEU A 301 -23.05 -2.32 -6.00
C LEU A 301 -24.07 -2.97 -6.95
N ASN A 302 -24.40 -2.30 -8.05
CA ASN A 302 -25.34 -2.83 -9.04
C ASN A 302 -24.64 -3.84 -9.98
N LYS A 303 -25.26 -5.00 -10.20
CA LYS A 303 -24.71 -6.06 -11.08
C LYS A 303 -24.44 -5.61 -12.52
N GLU A 304 -25.23 -4.69 -13.04
CA GLU A 304 -25.09 -4.18 -14.41
C GLU A 304 -23.77 -3.40 -14.59
N ALA A 305 -23.28 -2.74 -13.54
CA ALA A 305 -21.97 -2.11 -13.53
C ALA A 305 -20.80 -3.11 -13.66
N ILE A 306 -21.05 -4.39 -13.39
CA ILE A 306 -20.04 -5.47 -13.45
C ILE A 306 -20.02 -6.13 -14.83
N SER A 307 -21.16 -6.16 -15.59
CA SER A 307 -21.29 -6.87 -16.85
C SER A 307 -20.72 -6.12 -18.06
N GLU A 308 -20.56 -4.81 -17.99
CA GLU A 308 -20.03 -3.97 -19.08
C GLU A 308 -18.49 -3.84 -19.04
N SER A 309 -17.85 -4.26 -17.97
CA SER A 309 -16.40 -4.33 -17.90
C SER A 309 -15.96 -5.73 -17.46
N ASN A 310 -15.20 -6.41 -18.29
CA ASN A 310 -14.37 -7.55 -17.86
C ASN A 310 -13.29 -7.14 -16.82
N GLU A 311 -13.42 -5.96 -16.22
CA GLU A 311 -12.50 -5.29 -15.32
C GLU A 311 -13.08 -5.13 -13.93
N ILE A 312 -13.42 -6.25 -13.28
CA ILE A 312 -13.95 -6.27 -11.91
C ILE A 312 -13.02 -5.54 -10.92
N THR A 313 -11.74 -5.45 -11.22
CA THR A 313 -10.73 -4.85 -10.32
C THR A 313 -10.68 -3.31 -10.42
N TYR A 314 -10.94 -2.72 -11.58
CA TYR A 314 -10.82 -1.26 -11.78
C TYR A 314 -12.05 -0.45 -11.37
N ILE A 315 -13.26 -1.00 -11.50
CA ILE A 315 -14.49 -0.32 -11.05
C ILE A 315 -14.52 -0.19 -9.51
N ALA A 316 -13.94 -1.14 -8.79
CA ALA A 316 -13.82 -1.02 -7.33
C ALA A 316 -12.94 0.15 -6.89
N LEU A 317 -11.94 0.54 -7.67
CA LEU A 317 -11.04 1.66 -7.36
C LEU A 317 -11.64 3.03 -7.75
N SER A 318 -12.43 3.11 -8.82
CA SER A 318 -13.01 4.39 -9.28
C SER A 318 -14.30 4.79 -8.55
N GLU A 319 -15.14 3.83 -8.11
CA GLU A 319 -16.34 4.11 -7.32
C GLU A 319 -16.04 4.32 -5.83
N ASP A 320 -14.87 3.93 -5.39
CA ASP A 320 -14.42 4.17 -4.02
C ASP A 320 -13.92 5.61 -3.79
N LEU A 321 -13.73 6.38 -4.84
CA LEU A 321 -13.58 7.83 -4.81
C LEU A 321 -14.96 8.51 -4.90
N GLU A 322 -15.86 8.28 -3.94
CA GLU A 322 -16.88 9.27 -3.63
C GLU A 322 -16.19 10.51 -3.01
N MET A 323 -15.53 11.28 -3.85
CA MET A 323 -15.50 12.72 -3.65
C MET A 323 -16.96 13.18 -3.78
N SER A 324 -17.50 13.73 -2.72
CA SER A 324 -18.75 14.49 -2.76
C SER A 324 -18.59 15.58 -3.81
N ASP A 325 -19.13 15.34 -4.96
CA ASP A 325 -19.39 16.14 -6.12
C ASP A 325 -18.88 15.38 -7.35
N SER A 326 -19.83 14.94 -8.18
CA SER A 326 -19.62 14.24 -9.44
C SER A 326 -18.75 15.05 -10.39
N TYR A 327 -17.44 14.90 -10.32
CA TYR A 327 -16.58 15.31 -11.43
C TYR A 327 -16.55 14.16 -12.45
N VAL A 328 -17.38 14.25 -13.47
CA VAL A 328 -17.22 13.52 -14.72
C VAL A 328 -15.85 13.94 -15.27
N LEU A 329 -14.93 13.00 -15.48
CA LEU A 329 -13.73 13.20 -16.27
C LEU A 329 -14.18 13.50 -17.71
N ASP A 330 -14.47 14.76 -17.98
CA ASP A 330 -14.79 15.28 -19.29
C ASP A 330 -13.47 15.49 -20.08
N LYS A 331 -13.55 15.35 -21.41
CA LYS A 331 -12.46 15.70 -22.35
C LYS A 331 -11.92 17.15 -22.18
N ASN A 332 -12.44 17.88 -21.21
CA ASN A 332 -12.14 19.28 -20.88
C ASN A 332 -11.53 19.45 -19.47
N ILE A 333 -10.83 18.42 -18.96
CA ILE A 333 -10.21 18.44 -17.63
C ILE A 333 -9.34 19.68 -17.40
N HIS A 334 -8.66 20.15 -18.44
CA HIS A 334 -7.81 21.34 -18.41
C HIS A 334 -8.62 22.62 -18.14
N ASN A 335 -9.78 22.77 -18.78
CA ASN A 335 -10.67 23.90 -18.54
C ASN A 335 -11.32 23.84 -17.15
N THR A 336 -11.64 22.64 -16.67
CA THR A 336 -12.19 22.44 -15.32
C THR A 336 -11.16 22.78 -14.25
N LEU A 337 -9.91 22.32 -14.38
CA LEU A 337 -8.79 22.66 -13.49
C LEU A 337 -8.48 24.17 -13.53
N LYS A 338 -8.45 24.76 -14.73
CA LYS A 338 -8.25 26.21 -14.91
C LYS A 338 -9.29 27.03 -14.15
N ASN A 339 -10.57 26.69 -14.32
CA ASN A 339 -11.66 27.41 -13.66
C ASN A 339 -11.66 27.19 -12.15
N LEU A 340 -11.36 25.97 -11.69
CA LEU A 340 -11.27 25.64 -10.27
C LEU A 340 -10.16 26.44 -9.57
N VAL A 341 -8.95 26.48 -10.15
CA VAL A 341 -7.81 27.19 -9.56
C VAL A 341 -8.05 28.69 -9.57
N LEU A 342 -8.54 29.26 -10.68
CA LEU A 342 -8.81 30.69 -10.77
C LEU A 342 -9.98 31.14 -9.86
N SER A 343 -10.94 30.25 -9.58
CA SER A 343 -12.05 30.57 -8.67
C SER A 343 -11.71 30.41 -7.19
N LYS A 344 -10.79 29.49 -6.86
CA LYS A 344 -10.48 29.10 -5.48
C LYS A 344 -9.30 29.87 -4.88
N TYR A 345 -8.40 30.38 -5.71
CA TYR A 345 -7.20 31.08 -5.28
C TYR A 345 -7.16 32.51 -5.83
N GLN A 346 -6.92 33.49 -4.95
CA GLN A 346 -6.71 34.91 -5.33
C GLN A 346 -5.29 35.10 -5.88
N LEU A 347 -5.05 34.60 -7.10
CA LEU A 347 -3.76 34.73 -7.76
C LEU A 347 -3.59 36.14 -8.32
N ASN A 348 -2.43 36.74 -8.14
CA ASN A 348 -2.08 37.99 -8.83
C ASN A 348 -1.83 37.73 -10.35
N GLN A 349 -1.74 38.79 -11.13
CA GLN A 349 -1.64 38.69 -12.60
C GLN A 349 -0.41 37.88 -13.07
N THR A 350 0.69 37.96 -12.36
CA THR A 350 1.93 37.21 -12.69
C THR A 350 1.76 35.72 -12.41
N GLU A 351 1.13 35.36 -11.32
CA GLU A 351 0.84 33.99 -10.93
C GLU A 351 -0.19 33.35 -11.87
N GLN A 352 -1.23 34.10 -12.27
CA GLN A 352 -2.19 33.67 -13.26
C GLN A 352 -1.53 33.38 -14.61
N ASN A 353 -0.65 34.26 -15.08
CA ASN A 353 0.06 34.06 -16.34
C ASN A 353 0.98 32.84 -16.30
N LYS A 354 1.68 32.59 -15.19
CA LYS A 354 2.50 31.39 -15.03
C LYS A 354 1.64 30.11 -15.01
N PHE A 355 0.54 30.12 -14.27
CA PHE A 355 -0.38 29.00 -14.21
C PHE A 355 -0.98 28.67 -15.58
N LEU A 356 -1.44 29.68 -16.32
CA LEU A 356 -1.96 29.49 -17.68
C LEU A 356 -0.88 28.96 -18.65
N GLY A 357 0.38 29.36 -18.45
CA GLY A 357 1.50 28.78 -19.20
C GLY A 357 1.71 27.29 -18.95
N TYR A 358 1.59 26.81 -17.70
CA TYR A 358 1.67 25.40 -17.40
C TYR A 358 0.49 24.59 -17.97
N ILE A 359 -0.74 25.13 -17.91
CA ILE A 359 -1.90 24.47 -18.54
C ILE A 359 -1.71 24.32 -20.04
N SER A 360 -1.21 25.36 -20.74
CA SER A 360 -0.93 25.29 -22.18
C SER A 360 0.13 24.25 -22.55
N ILE A 361 1.14 24.04 -21.70
CA ILE A 361 2.14 22.97 -21.90
C ILE A 361 1.49 21.61 -21.79
N LEU A 362 0.61 21.40 -20.80
CA LEU A 362 -0.11 20.14 -20.63
C LEU A 362 -1.08 19.85 -21.78
N GLU A 363 -1.78 20.86 -22.29
CA GLU A 363 -2.66 20.74 -23.47
C GLU A 363 -1.86 20.27 -24.70
N ASN A 364 -0.69 20.86 -24.96
CA ASN A 364 0.17 20.46 -26.08
C ASN A 364 0.77 19.04 -25.93
N LEU A 365 1.00 18.56 -24.71
CA LEU A 365 1.51 17.19 -24.50
C LEU A 365 0.44 16.14 -24.80
N VAL A 366 -0.83 16.43 -24.53
CA VAL A 366 -1.95 15.51 -24.81
C VAL A 366 -2.26 15.43 -26.31
N GLU A 367 -2.15 16.55 -27.05
CA GLU A 367 -2.37 16.56 -28.51
C GLU A 367 -1.29 15.75 -29.29
N VAL A 368 -0.07 15.68 -28.77
CA VAL A 368 1.01 14.90 -29.39
C VAL A 368 0.81 13.37 -29.25
N GLU A 369 0.11 12.92 -28.20
CA GLU A 369 -0.20 11.50 -28.04
C GLU A 369 -1.38 11.04 -28.92
N GLU A 370 -2.33 11.92 -29.27
CA GLU A 370 -3.45 11.59 -30.17
C GLU A 370 -3.03 11.51 -31.66
N GLU A 371 -1.94 12.15 -32.08
CA GLU A 371 -1.41 12.03 -33.45
C GLU A 371 -0.46 10.83 -33.65
N ALA A 372 -0.12 10.10 -32.58
CA ALA A 372 0.83 8.97 -32.61
C ALA A 372 0.12 7.58 -32.54
N ILE A 373 -1.22 7.54 -32.58
CA ILE A 373 -2.05 6.33 -32.66
C ILE A 373 -2.79 6.34 -34.00
#